data_4c2b1be877eb9e8ab04e3cf809ba1f02
#
_entry.id   4c2b1be877eb9e8ab04e3cf809ba1f02
#
_cell.length_a   1.000
_cell.length_b   1.000
_cell.length_c   1.000
_cell.angle_alpha   90.00
_cell.angle_beta   90.00
_cell.angle_gamma   90.00
#
_symmetry.space_group_name_H-M   'P 1'
#
loop_
_entity.id
_entity.type
_entity.pdbx_description
1 polymer ?
#
loop_
_entity_poly.entity_id
_entity_poly.type
_entity_poly.pdbx_seq_one_letter_code
_entity_poly.pdbx_strand_id
1 'polypeptide(L)'
;MLKLLLLVLFMLLGAANAAPPRFAAVLPDERLEFPRDHGAHPDYRTEWWYATGWLSTPDGKPLGFQVTFFRAATEHDRANPSKFAPGQLVIAHAALSDPAEGRLLHDQKAARAGFGLAYAKTGDADVKLENWTFKRQADRAYRTRVEGAEFTLDLLMTPTQAIMAQGEQGFSKKGPHPAQASHYYSEPQMKVSGSVTRRGKPVAVTGTAWLDREWSSSYLDPEAQGWDWTGVNLDDGSALMAFRIRGKDGSVLWSHAALRDSTGRVTNYAADAIAFTPQRSWTSPRTSAAYPVQLAIRTGDIVWQLTPLQDDQELDSRASTGSVYWEGAVTVSRNGQPAGRGYLELTGYLKALKL
;
A
#
# COMPACT_ATOMS: atom_id res chain seq x y z
N MET A 1 -62.09 27.40 -26.58
CA MET A 1 -60.67 27.66 -26.82
C MET A 1 -59.90 27.76 -25.50
N LEU A 2 -60.02 26.78 -24.57
CA LEU A 2 -59.38 26.83 -23.24
C LEU A 2 -58.84 25.43 -22.84
N LYS A 3 -58.41 24.58 -23.76
CA LYS A 3 -57.87 23.26 -23.48
C LYS A 3 -56.51 22.98 -24.14
N LEU A 4 -55.85 23.99 -24.69
CA LEU A 4 -54.58 23.83 -25.41
C LEU A 4 -53.37 24.52 -24.73
N LEU A 5 -53.56 25.07 -23.50
CA LEU A 5 -52.48 25.76 -22.78
C LEU A 5 -51.89 25.00 -21.60
N LEU A 6 -52.29 23.77 -21.37
CA LEU A 6 -51.82 22.98 -20.21
C LEU A 6 -50.85 21.83 -20.59
N LEU A 7 -50.45 21.74 -21.89
CA LEU A 7 -49.56 20.64 -22.36
C LEU A 7 -48.15 21.12 -22.70
N VAL A 8 -47.78 22.38 -22.49
CA VAL A 8 -46.44 22.90 -22.79
C VAL A 8 -45.59 23.11 -21.53
N LEU A 9 -46.15 22.93 -20.34
CA LEU A 9 -45.41 23.18 -19.09
C LEU A 9 -44.80 21.91 -18.45
N PHE A 10 -44.78 20.76 -19.15
CA PHE A 10 -44.23 19.50 -18.60
C PHE A 10 -43.03 18.93 -19.36
N MET A 11 -42.42 19.69 -20.28
CA MET A 11 -41.25 19.23 -21.04
C MET A 11 -39.96 20.05 -20.75
N LEU A 12 -39.83 20.64 -19.59
CA LEU A 12 -38.60 21.35 -19.20
C LEU A 12 -38.00 20.81 -17.87
N LEU A 13 -38.28 19.55 -17.52
CA LEU A 13 -37.68 18.89 -16.39
C LEU A 13 -36.96 17.60 -16.84
N GLY A 14 -35.80 17.77 -17.45
CA GLY A 14 -35.04 16.59 -17.89
C GLY A 14 -33.65 16.85 -18.40
N ALA A 15 -33.03 17.99 -18.12
CA ALA A 15 -31.58 18.06 -18.14
C ALA A 15 -31.08 17.52 -16.81
N ALA A 16 -30.92 16.20 -16.71
CA ALA A 16 -30.10 15.62 -15.65
C ALA A 16 -28.69 16.20 -15.85
N ASN A 17 -28.38 17.28 -15.13
CA ASN A 17 -27.00 17.69 -14.94
C ASN A 17 -26.28 16.48 -14.38
N ALA A 18 -25.45 15.81 -15.19
CA ALA A 18 -24.50 14.85 -14.70
C ALA A 18 -23.70 15.55 -13.61
N ALA A 19 -23.83 15.09 -12.38
CA ALA A 19 -23.04 15.63 -11.28
C ALA A 19 -21.56 15.59 -11.69
N PRO A 20 -20.77 16.64 -11.41
CA PRO A 20 -19.35 16.64 -11.73
C PRO A 20 -18.69 15.39 -11.13
N PRO A 21 -17.58 14.90 -11.73
CA PRO A 21 -16.91 13.70 -11.24
C PRO A 21 -16.64 13.85 -9.76
N ARG A 22 -17.08 12.85 -9.00
CA ARG A 22 -17.12 12.90 -7.53
C ARG A 22 -15.73 12.96 -6.90
N PHE A 23 -14.71 12.51 -7.63
CA PHE A 23 -13.32 12.43 -7.19
C PHE A 23 -12.38 12.94 -8.28
N ALA A 24 -11.24 13.51 -7.85
CA ALA A 24 -10.21 13.97 -8.77
C ALA A 24 -9.62 12.81 -9.58
N ALA A 25 -9.32 13.05 -10.84
CA ALA A 25 -8.56 12.13 -11.66
C ALA A 25 -7.06 12.33 -11.42
N VAL A 26 -6.28 11.27 -11.55
CA VAL A 26 -4.81 11.35 -11.57
C VAL A 26 -4.38 11.80 -12.96
N LEU A 27 -3.64 12.89 -13.04
CA LEU A 27 -3.21 13.48 -14.31
C LEU A 27 -1.69 13.33 -14.51
N PRO A 28 -1.21 13.04 -15.72
CA PRO A 28 0.21 12.78 -15.97
C PRO A 28 1.10 14.03 -15.79
N ASP A 29 0.52 15.22 -15.90
CA ASP A 29 1.27 16.49 -15.80
C ASP A 29 1.36 17.03 -14.36
N GLU A 30 0.69 16.39 -13.41
CA GLU A 30 0.77 16.75 -12.00
C GLU A 30 2.06 16.22 -11.40
N ARG A 31 2.85 17.13 -10.82
CA ARG A 31 4.12 16.79 -10.16
C ARG A 31 3.94 16.66 -8.66
N LEU A 32 4.71 15.76 -8.08
CA LEU A 32 4.80 15.63 -6.64
C LEU A 32 5.44 16.88 -6.01
N GLU A 33 4.82 17.40 -4.95
CA GLU A 33 5.28 18.57 -4.21
C GLU A 33 5.44 18.25 -2.73
N PHE A 34 6.63 18.45 -2.19
CA PHE A 34 6.93 18.15 -0.79
C PHE A 34 7.09 19.41 0.03
N PRO A 35 6.59 19.46 1.29
CA PRO A 35 6.05 18.33 2.07
C PRO A 35 4.57 17.99 1.82
N ARG A 36 3.84 18.74 0.98
CA ARG A 36 2.39 18.61 0.76
C ARG A 36 1.97 17.15 0.53
N ASP A 37 2.68 16.45 -0.34
CA ASP A 37 2.28 15.13 -0.82
C ASP A 37 2.70 13.97 0.11
N HIS A 38 3.31 14.30 1.27
CA HIS A 38 3.36 13.37 2.39
C HIS A 38 2.00 13.27 3.09
N GLY A 39 1.18 14.31 3.02
CA GLY A 39 -0.11 14.41 3.67
C GLY A 39 -1.25 13.76 2.90
N ALA A 40 -2.48 13.94 3.39
CA ALA A 40 -3.69 13.41 2.77
C ALA A 40 -4.16 14.22 1.55
N HIS A 41 -4.79 13.52 0.60
CA HIS A 41 -5.35 14.05 -0.63
C HIS A 41 -6.87 13.79 -0.68
N PRO A 42 -7.69 14.55 0.08
CA PRO A 42 -9.10 14.24 0.30
C PRO A 42 -9.96 14.32 -0.97
N ASP A 43 -9.48 14.93 -2.05
CA ASP A 43 -10.17 15.00 -3.33
C ASP A 43 -10.10 13.69 -4.11
N TYR A 44 -9.15 12.83 -3.79
CA TYR A 44 -9.05 11.49 -4.35
C TYR A 44 -9.86 10.47 -3.54
N ARG A 45 -10.25 9.37 -4.19
CA ARG A 45 -11.10 8.34 -3.59
C ARG A 45 -10.40 7.58 -2.47
N THR A 46 -9.15 7.13 -2.71
CA THR A 46 -8.39 6.33 -1.75
C THR A 46 -6.90 6.66 -1.79
N GLU A 47 -6.25 6.42 -0.68
CA GLU A 47 -4.81 6.59 -0.52
C GLU A 47 -4.28 5.76 0.63
N TRP A 48 -2.97 5.53 0.65
CA TRP A 48 -2.32 4.82 1.73
C TRP A 48 -0.91 5.32 2.05
N TRP A 49 -0.53 5.13 3.29
CA TRP A 49 0.82 5.18 3.84
C TRP A 49 1.17 3.75 4.24
N TYR A 50 2.04 3.11 3.47
CA TYR A 50 2.38 1.71 3.61
C TYR A 50 3.86 1.58 3.95
N ALA A 51 4.15 1.20 5.20
CA ALA A 51 5.51 1.02 5.68
C ALA A 51 5.76 -0.47 5.98
N THR A 52 6.79 -1.03 5.38
CA THR A 52 7.24 -2.40 5.60
C THR A 52 8.72 -2.45 5.85
N GLY A 53 9.20 -3.52 6.47
CA GLY A 53 10.63 -3.63 6.67
C GLY A 53 11.07 -4.84 7.47
N TRP A 54 12.36 -4.90 7.64
CA TRP A 54 13.05 -5.88 8.43
C TRP A 54 13.64 -5.25 9.68
N LEU A 55 13.49 -5.96 10.79
CA LEU A 55 14.04 -5.59 12.08
C LEU A 55 15.00 -6.69 12.56
N SER A 56 15.92 -6.28 13.41
CA SER A 56 16.84 -7.18 14.10
C SER A 56 16.79 -6.86 15.58
N THR A 57 16.65 -7.90 16.39
CA THR A 57 16.77 -7.81 17.85
C THR A 57 18.25 -7.78 18.26
N PRO A 58 18.60 -7.40 19.51
CA PRO A 58 19.99 -7.38 19.97
C PRO A 58 20.69 -8.74 19.92
N ASP A 59 19.95 -9.85 19.99
CA ASP A 59 20.44 -11.21 19.83
C ASP A 59 20.46 -11.70 18.37
N GLY A 60 20.25 -10.79 17.41
CA GLY A 60 20.37 -11.04 15.99
C GLY A 60 19.17 -11.72 15.32
N LYS A 61 18.05 -11.93 16.04
CA LYS A 61 16.85 -12.55 15.45
C LYS A 61 16.19 -11.61 14.45
N PRO A 62 15.87 -12.10 13.25
CA PRO A 62 15.18 -11.32 12.24
C PRO A 62 13.67 -11.27 12.54
N LEU A 63 13.07 -10.12 12.30
CA LEU A 63 11.62 -9.88 12.30
C LEU A 63 11.23 -9.12 11.05
N GLY A 64 10.01 -9.35 10.55
CA GLY A 64 9.38 -8.49 9.56
C GLY A 64 8.29 -7.64 10.19
N PHE A 65 8.05 -6.45 9.67
CA PHE A 65 6.91 -5.62 10.08
C PHE A 65 6.21 -4.99 8.90
N GLN A 66 4.92 -4.75 9.06
CA GLN A 66 4.09 -3.96 8.17
C GLN A 66 3.20 -3.06 9.01
N VAL A 67 3.05 -1.80 8.59
CA VAL A 67 2.07 -0.85 9.10
C VAL A 67 1.49 -0.08 7.92
N THR A 68 0.19 -0.19 7.71
CA THR A 68 -0.51 0.55 6.67
C THR A 68 -1.64 1.36 7.26
N PHE A 69 -1.70 2.62 6.87
CA PHE A 69 -2.87 3.46 7.07
C PHE A 69 -3.48 3.77 5.73
N PHE A 70 -4.78 3.58 5.62
CA PHE A 70 -5.57 3.94 4.45
C PHE A 70 -6.52 5.08 4.81
N ARG A 71 -6.76 5.95 3.85
CA ARG A 71 -7.90 6.86 3.85
C ARG A 71 -8.76 6.55 2.63
N ALA A 72 -10.04 6.35 2.85
CA ALA A 72 -11.01 6.15 1.78
C ALA A 72 -12.13 7.19 1.90
N ALA A 73 -12.42 7.89 0.81
CA ALA A 73 -13.59 8.74 0.72
C ALA A 73 -14.82 7.85 0.46
N THR A 74 -15.88 8.11 1.21
CA THR A 74 -17.14 7.39 1.05
C THR A 74 -17.98 8.00 -0.07
N GLU A 75 -19.08 7.33 -0.39
CA GLU A 75 -20.07 7.85 -1.34
C GLU A 75 -21.07 8.83 -0.71
N HIS A 76 -20.96 9.16 0.55
CA HIS A 76 -21.81 10.15 1.20
C HIS A 76 -21.57 11.54 0.62
N ASP A 77 -22.66 12.34 0.59
CA ASP A 77 -22.61 13.72 0.17
C ASP A 77 -21.61 14.51 1.02
N ARG A 78 -20.60 15.06 0.39
CA ARG A 78 -19.57 15.90 1.03
C ARG A 78 -20.12 17.21 1.58
N ALA A 79 -21.26 17.70 1.04
CA ALA A 79 -21.95 18.89 1.51
C ALA A 79 -22.86 18.63 2.73
N ASN A 80 -22.99 17.38 3.18
CA ASN A 80 -23.77 17.03 4.34
C ASN A 80 -23.21 17.75 5.59
N PRO A 81 -23.97 18.66 6.25
CA PRO A 81 -23.44 19.44 7.37
C PRO A 81 -23.30 18.62 8.66
N SER A 82 -23.81 17.39 8.69
CA SER A 82 -23.73 16.53 9.87
C SER A 82 -22.30 16.10 10.15
N LYS A 83 -21.79 16.42 11.34
CA LYS A 83 -20.50 15.88 11.81
C LYS A 83 -20.50 14.34 11.97
N PHE A 84 -21.69 13.72 11.90
CA PHE A 84 -21.84 12.27 11.95
C PHE A 84 -21.82 11.61 10.57
N ALA A 85 -21.92 12.38 9.49
CA ALA A 85 -21.80 11.84 8.14
C ALA A 85 -20.40 11.22 7.94
N PRO A 86 -20.29 9.94 7.51
CA PRO A 86 -19.01 9.28 7.35
C PRO A 86 -18.38 9.67 6.00
N GLY A 87 -18.03 10.95 5.82
CA GLY A 87 -17.46 11.44 4.56
C GLY A 87 -16.12 10.77 4.21
N GLN A 88 -15.38 10.34 5.22
CA GLN A 88 -14.10 9.63 5.04
C GLN A 88 -13.93 8.55 6.11
N LEU A 89 -13.28 7.46 5.73
CA LEU A 89 -12.85 6.39 6.60
C LEU A 89 -11.31 6.42 6.71
N VAL A 90 -10.83 6.12 7.91
CA VAL A 90 -9.43 5.76 8.15
C VAL A 90 -9.41 4.29 8.54
N ILE A 91 -8.58 3.53 7.88
CA ILE A 91 -8.39 2.10 8.12
C ILE A 91 -6.91 1.90 8.40
N ALA A 92 -6.56 0.97 9.27
CA ALA A 92 -5.17 0.63 9.52
C ALA A 92 -4.99 -0.87 9.72
N HIS A 93 -3.93 -1.38 9.15
CA HIS A 93 -3.43 -2.74 9.36
C HIS A 93 -2.02 -2.67 9.95
N ALA A 94 -1.71 -3.58 10.84
CA ALA A 94 -0.35 -3.77 11.34
C ALA A 94 -0.05 -5.26 11.47
N ALA A 95 1.18 -5.63 11.15
CA ALA A 95 1.62 -7.01 11.22
C ALA A 95 3.08 -7.12 11.68
N LEU A 96 3.36 -8.24 12.33
CA LEU A 96 4.69 -8.65 12.77
C LEU A 96 4.94 -10.09 12.31
N SER A 97 5.94 -10.28 11.47
CA SER A 97 6.45 -11.57 11.07
C SER A 97 7.58 -11.97 12.04
N ASP A 98 7.32 -12.98 12.84
CA ASP A 98 8.29 -13.56 13.76
C ASP A 98 8.33 -15.08 13.56
N PRO A 99 9.44 -15.65 13.07
CA PRO A 99 9.55 -17.09 12.86
C PRO A 99 9.28 -17.92 14.12
N ALA A 100 9.49 -17.35 15.31
CA ALA A 100 9.22 -18.04 16.55
C ALA A 100 7.72 -18.24 16.86
N GLU A 101 6.85 -17.45 16.23
CA GLU A 101 5.39 -17.58 16.37
C GLU A 101 4.78 -18.52 15.31
N GLY A 102 5.52 -18.85 14.25
CA GLY A 102 5.09 -19.77 13.17
C GLY A 102 3.94 -19.27 12.32
N ARG A 103 3.46 -18.05 12.55
CA ARG A 103 2.40 -17.36 11.81
C ARG A 103 2.59 -15.85 11.86
N LEU A 104 1.90 -15.14 10.98
CA LEU A 104 1.83 -13.69 11.07
C LEU A 104 0.99 -13.28 12.29
N LEU A 105 1.55 -12.42 13.13
CA LEU A 105 0.77 -11.66 14.09
C LEU A 105 0.25 -10.42 13.40
N HIS A 106 -1.06 -10.18 13.42
CA HIS A 106 -1.63 -9.00 12.79
C HIS A 106 -2.83 -8.47 13.56
N ASP A 107 -3.12 -7.19 13.35
CA ASP A 107 -4.31 -6.53 13.86
C ASP A 107 -4.78 -5.46 12.89
N GLN A 108 -6.03 -5.03 13.03
CA GLN A 108 -6.68 -4.10 12.13
C GLN A 108 -7.67 -3.19 12.86
N LYS A 109 -7.83 -1.98 12.35
CA LYS A 109 -8.81 -1.01 12.83
C LYS A 109 -9.47 -0.31 11.66
N ALA A 110 -10.71 0.14 11.85
CA ALA A 110 -11.41 1.01 10.92
C ALA A 110 -12.34 1.95 11.68
N ALA A 111 -12.32 3.23 11.33
CA ALA A 111 -13.24 4.21 11.86
C ALA A 111 -13.53 5.31 10.85
N ARG A 112 -14.71 5.94 10.96
CA ARG A 112 -14.95 7.20 10.26
C ARG A 112 -14.03 8.29 10.79
N ALA A 113 -13.55 9.16 9.90
CA ALA A 113 -12.79 10.33 10.31
C ALA A 113 -13.67 11.30 11.14
N GLY A 114 -13.07 11.87 12.17
CA GLY A 114 -13.74 12.87 13.01
C GLY A 114 -13.53 12.68 14.51
N PHE A 115 -14.03 13.62 15.29
CA PHE A 115 -14.05 13.65 16.75
C PHE A 115 -12.67 13.48 17.43
N GLY A 116 -11.58 13.71 16.70
CA GLY A 116 -10.22 13.47 17.19
C GLY A 116 -9.83 11.99 17.34
N LEU A 117 -10.74 11.07 16.99
CA LEU A 117 -10.51 9.63 17.05
C LEU A 117 -9.77 9.09 15.82
N ALA A 118 -10.15 9.57 14.63
CA ALA A 118 -9.52 9.21 13.39
C ALA A 118 -9.38 10.43 12.47
N TYR A 119 -8.23 10.59 11.85
CA TYR A 119 -7.96 11.63 10.84
C TYR A 119 -6.75 11.28 9.98
N ALA A 120 -6.70 11.89 8.79
CA ALA A 120 -5.50 12.02 7.98
C ALA A 120 -5.38 13.49 7.56
N LYS A 121 -4.29 14.17 7.95
CA LYS A 121 -4.11 15.59 7.68
C LYS A 121 -3.50 15.84 6.31
N THR A 122 -3.91 16.92 5.69
CA THR A 122 -3.25 17.47 4.50
C THR A 122 -1.93 18.16 4.86
N GLY A 123 -1.06 18.33 3.87
CA GLY A 123 0.16 19.14 3.99
C GLY A 123 1.39 18.40 4.50
N ASP A 124 1.25 17.42 5.36
CA ASP A 124 2.32 16.49 5.77
C ASP A 124 1.72 15.23 6.38
N ALA A 125 2.49 14.14 6.49
CA ALA A 125 2.01 12.89 7.05
C ALA A 125 1.70 13.01 8.54
N ASP A 126 0.43 13.01 8.89
CA ASP A 126 -0.08 12.97 10.26
C ASP A 126 -1.42 12.22 10.23
N VAL A 127 -1.35 10.90 10.44
CA VAL A 127 -2.50 10.00 10.40
C VAL A 127 -2.70 9.36 11.76
N LYS A 128 -3.95 9.32 12.20
CA LYS A 128 -4.33 8.74 13.48
C LYS A 128 -5.60 7.91 13.33
N LEU A 129 -5.60 6.78 14.02
CA LEU A 129 -6.77 5.93 14.21
C LEU A 129 -6.78 5.41 15.65
N GLU A 130 -7.60 6.04 16.50
CA GLU A 130 -7.61 5.82 17.96
C GLU A 130 -6.23 6.04 18.60
N ASN A 131 -5.58 4.99 19.12
CA ASN A 131 -4.23 5.00 19.68
C ASN A 131 -3.14 4.61 18.67
N TRP A 132 -3.50 4.29 17.42
CA TRP A 132 -2.55 4.05 16.35
C TRP A 132 -2.21 5.34 15.63
N THR A 133 -0.93 5.55 15.35
CA THR A 133 -0.44 6.80 14.73
C THR A 133 0.64 6.51 13.72
N PHE A 134 0.66 7.34 12.68
CA PHE A 134 1.76 7.42 11.71
C PHE A 134 2.01 8.90 11.43
N LYS A 135 3.19 9.40 11.79
CA LYS A 135 3.47 10.84 11.70
C LYS A 135 4.90 11.14 11.29
N ARG A 136 5.04 12.03 10.31
CA ARG A 136 6.32 12.60 9.94
C ARG A 136 6.69 13.72 10.93
N GLN A 137 7.93 13.69 11.41
CA GLN A 137 8.48 14.61 12.40
C GLN A 137 9.19 15.80 11.71
N ALA A 138 9.52 16.83 12.46
CA ALA A 138 10.23 18.01 11.95
C ALA A 138 11.62 17.68 11.35
N ASP A 139 12.27 16.63 11.83
CA ASP A 139 13.54 16.10 11.32
C ASP A 139 13.37 15.18 10.10
N ARG A 140 12.16 15.10 9.55
CA ARG A 140 11.73 14.27 8.43
C ARG A 140 11.61 12.78 8.73
N ALA A 141 11.95 12.29 9.92
CA ALA A 141 11.71 10.92 10.32
C ALA A 141 10.21 10.66 10.49
N TYR A 142 9.77 9.41 10.23
CA TYR A 142 8.40 8.97 10.46
C TYR A 142 8.36 8.16 11.75
N ARG A 143 7.48 8.55 12.66
CA ARG A 143 7.18 7.72 13.82
C ARG A 143 5.84 7.04 13.64
N THR A 144 5.82 5.73 13.87
CA THR A 144 4.58 4.95 13.97
C THR A 144 4.51 4.28 15.33
N ARG A 145 3.32 4.32 15.92
CA ARG A 145 2.99 3.55 17.12
C ARG A 145 1.67 2.84 16.87
N VAL A 146 1.70 1.53 16.97
CA VAL A 146 0.52 0.66 16.85
C VAL A 146 0.50 -0.33 18.01
N GLU A 147 -0.65 -0.47 18.65
CA GLU A 147 -0.88 -1.38 19.76
C GLU A 147 -1.96 -2.39 19.33
N GLY A 148 -1.50 -3.55 18.87
CA GLY A 148 -2.34 -4.68 18.54
C GLY A 148 -2.59 -5.59 19.76
N ALA A 149 -3.44 -6.57 19.60
CA ALA A 149 -3.78 -7.52 20.67
C ALA A 149 -2.59 -8.36 21.13
N GLU A 150 -1.69 -8.73 20.22
CA GLU A 150 -0.59 -9.65 20.50
C GLU A 150 0.79 -8.96 20.45
N PHE A 151 0.88 -7.75 19.91
CA PHE A 151 2.14 -7.02 19.78
C PHE A 151 1.94 -5.51 19.79
N THR A 152 3.01 -4.79 20.12
CA THR A 152 3.09 -3.33 19.92
C THR A 152 4.34 -3.02 19.11
N LEU A 153 4.20 -2.12 18.12
CA LEU A 153 5.32 -1.51 17.41
C LEU A 153 5.42 -0.02 17.82
N ASP A 154 6.60 0.43 18.20
CA ASP A 154 6.93 1.85 18.36
C ASP A 154 8.25 2.08 17.60
N LEU A 155 8.12 2.52 16.35
CA LEU A 155 9.21 2.59 15.39
C LEU A 155 9.44 4.02 14.91
N LEU A 156 10.71 4.41 14.80
CA LEU A 156 11.18 5.59 14.13
C LEU A 156 11.89 5.17 12.86
N MET A 157 11.41 5.66 11.71
CA MET A 157 11.93 5.37 10.38
C MET A 157 12.52 6.65 9.80
N THR A 158 13.84 6.68 9.61
CA THR A 158 14.57 7.86 9.14
C THR A 158 14.97 7.69 7.68
N PRO A 159 14.48 8.55 6.76
CA PRO A 159 14.93 8.53 5.36
C PRO A 159 16.45 8.72 5.26
N THR A 160 17.09 7.87 4.46
CA THR A 160 18.54 7.94 4.23
C THR A 160 18.89 8.33 2.80
N GLN A 161 17.91 8.32 1.92
CA GLN A 161 18.06 8.58 0.49
C GLN A 161 16.91 9.47 -0.01
N ALA A 162 17.04 9.97 -1.23
CA ALA A 162 15.99 10.75 -1.88
C ALA A 162 14.75 9.89 -2.16
N ILE A 163 13.59 10.54 -2.23
CA ILE A 163 12.34 9.95 -2.69
C ILE A 163 12.52 9.33 -4.07
N MET A 164 11.93 8.16 -4.29
CA MET A 164 11.87 7.46 -5.55
C MET A 164 10.46 7.60 -6.13
N ALA A 165 10.30 8.55 -7.05
CA ALA A 165 9.03 8.70 -7.78
C ALA A 165 8.82 7.49 -8.70
N GLN A 166 7.65 6.86 -8.62
CA GLN A 166 7.31 5.67 -9.41
C GLN A 166 6.66 6.06 -10.74
N GLY A 167 6.89 5.25 -11.78
CA GLY A 167 6.40 5.55 -13.13
C GLY A 167 7.03 6.80 -13.74
N GLU A 168 6.22 7.65 -14.34
CA GLU A 168 6.68 8.91 -14.94
C GLU A 168 6.60 10.04 -13.90
N GLN A 169 7.68 10.26 -13.13
CA GLN A 169 7.79 11.32 -12.11
C GLN A 169 6.65 11.28 -11.06
N GLY A 170 6.17 10.08 -10.70
CA GLY A 170 5.09 9.89 -9.75
C GLY A 170 3.73 9.55 -10.38
N PHE A 171 3.59 9.66 -11.69
CA PHE A 171 2.43 9.16 -12.41
C PHE A 171 2.62 7.67 -12.73
N SER A 172 1.98 6.80 -11.97
CA SER A 172 2.12 5.34 -12.06
C SER A 172 0.87 4.71 -12.69
N LYS A 173 0.99 4.24 -13.92
CA LYS A 173 -0.09 3.52 -14.60
C LYS A 173 -0.38 2.18 -13.91
N LYS A 174 -1.67 1.83 -13.84
CA LYS A 174 -2.18 0.58 -13.27
C LYS A 174 -2.97 -0.25 -14.28
N GLY A 175 -3.05 0.20 -15.52
CA GLY A 175 -3.76 -0.47 -16.59
C GLY A 175 -3.67 0.26 -17.92
N PRO A 176 -4.32 -0.26 -18.97
CA PRO A 176 -4.28 0.33 -20.30
C PRO A 176 -5.07 1.63 -20.43
N HIS A 177 -6.11 1.84 -19.58
CA HIS A 177 -6.91 3.07 -19.64
C HIS A 177 -6.21 4.23 -18.94
N PRO A 178 -6.23 5.45 -19.50
CA PRO A 178 -5.59 6.61 -18.90
C PRO A 178 -6.01 6.91 -17.46
N ALA A 179 -7.27 6.60 -17.10
CA ALA A 179 -7.78 6.80 -15.74
C ALA A 179 -7.23 5.80 -14.72
N GLN A 180 -6.67 4.67 -15.18
CA GLN A 180 -6.10 3.63 -14.32
C GLN A 180 -4.66 4.00 -13.94
N ALA A 181 -4.53 4.95 -13.04
CA ALA A 181 -3.25 5.46 -12.59
C ALA A 181 -3.33 5.93 -11.13
N SER A 182 -2.19 6.09 -10.51
CA SER A 182 -2.03 6.70 -9.20
C SER A 182 -0.90 7.72 -9.21
N HIS A 183 -0.93 8.66 -8.29
CA HIS A 183 0.28 9.33 -7.83
C HIS A 183 0.98 8.40 -6.84
N TYR A 184 2.25 8.11 -7.08
CA TYR A 184 2.98 7.10 -6.34
C TYR A 184 4.45 7.44 -6.17
N TYR A 185 4.94 7.39 -4.95
CA TYR A 185 6.36 7.45 -4.65
C TYR A 185 6.72 6.50 -3.50
N SER A 186 8.00 6.16 -3.43
CA SER A 186 8.57 5.33 -2.38
C SER A 186 9.72 6.07 -1.67
N GLU A 187 9.91 5.76 -0.39
CA GLU A 187 11.10 6.08 0.38
C GLU A 187 11.77 4.76 0.83
N PRO A 188 12.65 4.20 -0.01
CA PRO A 188 13.39 2.99 0.33
C PRO A 188 14.59 3.29 1.23
N GLN A 189 15.24 2.22 1.74
CA GLN A 189 16.48 2.29 2.52
C GLN A 189 16.34 3.14 3.81
N MET A 190 15.13 3.25 4.38
CA MET A 190 14.93 4.00 5.62
C MET A 190 15.57 3.25 6.79
N LYS A 191 16.36 3.94 7.60
CA LYS A 191 16.91 3.37 8.84
C LYS A 191 15.83 3.29 9.91
N VAL A 192 15.69 2.15 10.55
CA VAL A 192 14.70 1.93 11.62
C VAL A 192 15.38 1.78 12.97
N SER A 193 14.79 2.40 13.99
CA SER A 193 15.06 2.16 15.39
C SER A 193 13.76 2.19 16.20
N GLY A 194 13.72 1.53 17.35
CA GLY A 194 12.52 1.52 18.19
C GLY A 194 12.40 0.28 19.04
N SER A 195 11.17 -0.14 19.27
CA SER A 195 10.88 -1.34 20.06
C SER A 195 9.71 -2.13 19.49
N VAL A 196 9.80 -3.44 19.68
CA VAL A 196 8.70 -4.40 19.50
C VAL A 196 8.36 -4.97 20.87
N THR A 197 7.08 -4.87 21.25
CA THR A 197 6.61 -5.50 22.51
C THR A 197 5.79 -6.73 22.14
N ARG A 198 6.12 -7.88 22.76
CA ARG A 198 5.35 -9.13 22.68
C ARG A 198 5.19 -9.69 24.08
N ARG A 199 3.96 -10.20 24.37
CA ARG A 199 3.67 -10.78 25.70
C ARG A 199 4.08 -9.84 26.85
N GLY A 200 3.88 -8.51 26.67
CA GLY A 200 4.23 -7.48 27.63
C GLY A 200 5.72 -7.17 27.78
N LYS A 201 6.60 -7.79 26.98
CA LYS A 201 8.06 -7.59 27.04
C LYS A 201 8.54 -6.75 25.86
N PRO A 202 8.98 -5.49 26.07
CA PRO A 202 9.57 -4.68 25.03
C PRO A 202 11.00 -5.16 24.73
N VAL A 203 11.33 -5.21 23.43
CA VAL A 203 12.67 -5.53 22.92
C VAL A 203 13.06 -4.41 21.98
N ALA A 204 14.22 -3.80 22.20
CA ALA A 204 14.78 -2.82 21.29
C ALA A 204 15.10 -3.46 19.93
N VAL A 205 14.84 -2.73 18.86
CA VAL A 205 15.10 -3.22 17.50
C VAL A 205 15.76 -2.14 16.65
N THR A 206 16.53 -2.59 15.66
CA THR A 206 17.05 -1.76 14.58
C THR A 206 16.75 -2.44 13.26
N GLY A 207 16.77 -1.71 12.13
CA GLY A 207 16.51 -2.34 10.86
C GLY A 207 16.45 -1.38 9.68
N THR A 208 15.81 -1.86 8.61
CA THR A 208 15.61 -1.10 7.37
C THR A 208 14.16 -1.19 6.94
N ALA A 209 13.59 -0.06 6.52
CA ALA A 209 12.22 0.02 6.05
C ALA A 209 12.12 0.52 4.61
N TRP A 210 10.97 0.27 4.04
CA TRP A 210 10.42 0.81 2.80
C TRP A 210 9.11 1.52 3.14
N LEU A 211 8.88 2.70 2.59
CA LEU A 211 7.61 3.41 2.69
C LEU A 211 7.06 3.67 1.29
N ASP A 212 5.82 3.27 1.03
CA ASP A 212 5.05 3.69 -0.12
C ASP A 212 4.00 4.71 0.28
N ARG A 213 3.86 5.70 -0.57
CA ARG A 213 2.81 6.70 -0.52
C ARG A 213 2.11 6.74 -1.87
N GLU A 214 0.81 6.47 -1.86
CA GLU A 214 0.07 6.34 -3.10
C GLU A 214 -1.37 6.82 -2.94
N TRP A 215 -1.91 7.53 -3.95
CA TRP A 215 -3.29 7.99 -3.98
C TRP A 215 -3.87 7.98 -5.38
N SER A 216 -5.16 7.67 -5.46
CA SER A 216 -5.92 7.64 -6.71
C SER A 216 -7.42 7.64 -6.48
N SER A 217 -8.16 7.79 -7.57
CA SER A 217 -9.60 7.58 -7.62
C SER A 217 -10.00 6.35 -8.46
N SER A 218 -9.06 5.79 -9.24
CA SER A 218 -9.30 4.62 -10.09
C SER A 218 -8.00 3.84 -10.28
N TYR A 219 -7.86 2.71 -9.58
CA TYR A 219 -6.67 1.86 -9.65
C TYR A 219 -6.82 0.70 -10.62
N LEU A 220 -7.87 -0.09 -10.42
CA LEU A 220 -7.98 -1.41 -11.02
C LEU A 220 -8.96 -1.44 -12.17
N ASP A 221 -8.61 -2.24 -13.18
CA ASP A 221 -9.53 -2.67 -14.20
C ASP A 221 -10.65 -3.51 -13.56
N PRO A 222 -11.91 -3.44 -14.04
CA PRO A 222 -13.01 -4.30 -13.59
C PRO A 222 -12.70 -5.80 -13.70
N GLU A 223 -11.82 -6.19 -14.62
CA GLU A 223 -11.37 -7.59 -14.79
C GLU A 223 -10.19 -7.96 -13.89
N ALA A 224 -9.68 -7.02 -13.07
CA ALA A 224 -8.59 -7.32 -12.16
C ALA A 224 -9.03 -8.27 -11.05
N GLN A 225 -8.21 -9.30 -10.80
CA GLN A 225 -8.33 -10.21 -9.67
C GLN A 225 -7.64 -9.66 -8.43
N GLY A 226 -6.45 -9.07 -8.61
CA GLY A 226 -5.60 -8.52 -7.57
C GLY A 226 -4.22 -8.20 -8.12
N TRP A 227 -3.30 -7.90 -7.23
CA TRP A 227 -1.91 -7.62 -7.61
C TRP A 227 -0.91 -8.46 -6.81
N ASP A 228 0.28 -8.57 -7.35
CA ASP A 228 1.49 -8.98 -6.64
C ASP A 228 2.44 -7.80 -6.67
N TRP A 229 2.93 -7.38 -5.51
CA TRP A 229 3.82 -6.23 -5.35
C TRP A 229 5.03 -6.60 -4.49
N THR A 230 6.17 -6.00 -4.77
CA THR A 230 7.36 -6.09 -3.91
C THR A 230 8.13 -4.78 -3.87
N GLY A 231 8.61 -4.41 -2.66
CA GLY A 231 9.62 -3.39 -2.43
C GLY A 231 10.84 -4.02 -1.78
N VAL A 232 12.02 -3.78 -2.33
CA VAL A 232 13.27 -4.42 -1.93
C VAL A 232 14.34 -3.38 -1.65
N ASN A 233 14.94 -3.47 -0.45
CA ASN A 233 16.16 -2.77 -0.09
C ASN A 233 17.35 -3.69 -0.35
N LEU A 234 18.21 -3.31 -1.29
CA LEU A 234 19.39 -4.09 -1.67
C LEU A 234 20.59 -3.69 -0.79
N ASP A 235 21.47 -4.65 -0.54
CA ASP A 235 22.62 -4.49 0.37
C ASP A 235 23.68 -3.50 -0.18
N ASP A 236 23.67 -3.27 -1.50
CA ASP A 236 24.52 -2.27 -2.17
C ASP A 236 23.95 -0.83 -2.11
N GLY A 237 22.84 -0.63 -1.42
CA GLY A 237 22.13 0.66 -1.34
C GLY A 237 21.15 0.91 -2.48
N SER A 238 21.05 0.01 -3.46
CA SER A 238 20.05 0.06 -4.52
C SER A 238 18.66 -0.30 -3.97
N ALA A 239 17.62 -0.04 -4.76
CA ALA A 239 16.23 -0.32 -4.38
C ALA A 239 15.42 -0.78 -5.59
N LEU A 240 14.65 -1.85 -5.45
CA LEU A 240 13.77 -2.38 -6.48
C LEU A 240 12.32 -2.31 -6.03
N MET A 241 11.46 -1.77 -6.88
CA MET A 241 10.01 -1.94 -6.79
C MET A 241 9.53 -2.68 -8.03
N ALA A 242 8.64 -3.65 -7.85
CA ALA A 242 7.96 -4.31 -8.96
C ALA A 242 6.54 -4.69 -8.58
N PHE A 243 5.61 -4.57 -9.52
CA PHE A 243 4.26 -5.09 -9.36
C PHE A 243 3.71 -5.63 -10.67
N ARG A 244 2.73 -6.53 -10.55
CA ARG A 244 1.82 -6.91 -11.64
C ARG A 244 0.38 -6.89 -11.14
N ILE A 245 -0.54 -6.53 -12.02
CA ILE A 245 -1.98 -6.65 -11.82
C ILE A 245 -2.45 -7.86 -12.63
N ARG A 246 -3.13 -8.78 -11.96
CA ARG A 246 -3.61 -10.04 -12.53
C ARG A 246 -5.09 -9.95 -12.87
N GLY A 247 -5.46 -10.48 -14.04
CA GLY A 247 -6.83 -10.69 -14.45
C GLY A 247 -7.47 -11.90 -13.77
N LYS A 248 -8.80 -11.99 -13.84
CA LYS A 248 -9.61 -13.10 -13.32
C LYS A 248 -9.29 -14.43 -14.01
N ASP A 249 -8.80 -14.36 -15.23
CA ASP A 249 -8.35 -15.51 -16.04
C ASP A 249 -6.89 -15.89 -15.78
N GLY A 250 -6.21 -15.19 -14.85
CA GLY A 250 -4.79 -15.38 -14.53
C GLY A 250 -3.83 -14.64 -15.47
N SER A 251 -4.33 -13.92 -16.48
CA SER A 251 -3.50 -13.09 -17.36
C SER A 251 -2.86 -11.93 -16.60
N VAL A 252 -1.81 -11.34 -17.17
CA VAL A 252 -1.21 -10.09 -16.66
C VAL A 252 -1.87 -8.93 -17.39
N LEU A 253 -2.68 -8.15 -16.67
CA LEU A 253 -3.32 -6.94 -17.21
C LEU A 253 -2.35 -5.77 -17.28
N TRP A 254 -1.46 -5.65 -16.30
CA TRP A 254 -0.45 -4.60 -16.22
C TRP A 254 0.73 -5.04 -15.37
N SER A 255 1.93 -4.54 -15.69
CA SER A 255 3.12 -4.70 -14.87
C SER A 255 4.04 -3.49 -14.99
N HIS A 256 4.75 -3.22 -13.92
CA HIS A 256 5.75 -2.17 -13.85
C HIS A 256 6.85 -2.57 -12.87
N ALA A 257 8.07 -2.17 -13.16
CA ALA A 257 9.18 -2.27 -12.23
C ALA A 257 10.12 -1.08 -12.38
N ALA A 258 10.71 -0.67 -11.28
CA ALA A 258 11.70 0.38 -11.23
C ALA A 258 12.87 -0.04 -10.33
N LEU A 259 14.07 0.07 -10.83
CA LEU A 259 15.33 -0.17 -10.10
C LEU A 259 16.05 1.16 -9.95
N ARG A 260 16.25 1.61 -8.72
CA ARG A 260 17.18 2.69 -8.40
C ARG A 260 18.51 2.08 -8.00
N ASP A 261 19.58 2.41 -8.71
CA ASP A 261 20.92 1.97 -8.38
C ASP A 261 21.50 2.76 -7.18
N SER A 262 22.68 2.32 -6.70
CA SER A 262 23.36 2.96 -5.56
C SER A 262 23.80 4.40 -5.81
N THR A 263 23.80 4.87 -7.07
CA THR A 263 24.10 6.27 -7.45
C THR A 263 22.84 7.15 -7.44
N GLY A 264 21.65 6.55 -7.28
CA GLY A 264 20.35 7.23 -7.29
C GLY A 264 19.68 7.27 -8.67
N ARG A 265 20.27 6.69 -9.71
CA ARG A 265 19.68 6.62 -11.05
C ARG A 265 18.55 5.59 -11.05
N VAL A 266 17.38 5.98 -11.55
CA VAL A 266 16.21 5.12 -11.68
C VAL A 266 16.10 4.60 -13.12
N THR A 267 15.95 3.28 -13.24
CA THR A 267 15.63 2.59 -14.48
C THR A 267 14.22 2.01 -14.37
N ASN A 268 13.31 2.45 -15.23
CA ASN A 268 11.99 1.87 -15.39
C ASN A 268 12.02 0.77 -16.45
N TYR A 269 11.37 -0.35 -16.16
CA TYR A 269 11.28 -1.49 -17.07
C TYR A 269 9.91 -1.51 -17.75
N ALA A 270 9.91 -1.74 -19.06
CA ALA A 270 8.69 -1.97 -19.82
C ALA A 270 8.06 -3.33 -19.45
N ALA A 271 6.74 -3.46 -19.67
CA ALA A 271 6.00 -4.64 -19.24
C ALA A 271 6.52 -5.97 -19.80
N ASP A 272 7.01 -5.99 -21.03
CA ASP A 272 7.61 -7.15 -21.70
C ASP A 272 8.97 -7.57 -21.11
N ALA A 273 9.64 -6.63 -20.43
CA ALA A 273 10.89 -6.92 -19.72
C ALA A 273 10.65 -7.49 -18.31
N ILE A 274 9.39 -7.61 -17.85
CA ILE A 274 9.04 -8.02 -16.49
C ILE A 274 8.32 -9.37 -16.54
N ALA A 275 8.74 -10.32 -15.69
CA ALA A 275 8.02 -11.56 -15.50
C ALA A 275 8.03 -11.99 -14.04
N PHE A 276 6.86 -12.42 -13.54
CA PHE A 276 6.69 -13.00 -12.21
C PHE A 276 6.45 -14.50 -12.37
N THR A 277 7.36 -15.31 -11.89
CA THR A 277 7.30 -16.76 -12.01
C THR A 277 7.20 -17.40 -10.63
N PRO A 278 6.04 -18.02 -10.29
CA PRO A 278 5.91 -18.80 -9.07
C PRO A 278 6.94 -19.93 -8.99
N GLN A 279 7.58 -20.09 -7.83
CA GLN A 279 8.54 -21.15 -7.55
C GLN A 279 7.98 -22.17 -6.56
N ARG A 280 7.31 -21.67 -5.52
CA ARG A 280 6.69 -22.49 -4.47
C ARG A 280 5.45 -21.79 -3.94
N SER A 281 4.40 -22.57 -3.72
CA SER A 281 3.15 -22.09 -3.11
C SER A 281 2.99 -22.64 -1.70
N TRP A 282 2.29 -21.87 -0.87
CA TRP A 282 1.80 -22.27 0.44
C TRP A 282 0.28 -22.10 0.46
N THR A 283 -0.41 -23.11 1.02
CA THR A 283 -1.86 -23.07 1.18
C THR A 283 -2.21 -22.74 2.62
N SER A 284 -2.99 -21.71 2.82
CA SER A 284 -3.44 -21.30 4.16
C SER A 284 -4.33 -22.37 4.79
N PRO A 285 -4.03 -22.82 6.01
CA PRO A 285 -4.91 -23.73 6.75
C PRO A 285 -6.21 -23.05 7.23
N ARG A 286 -6.28 -21.71 7.21
CA ARG A 286 -7.43 -20.94 7.69
C ARG A 286 -8.43 -20.62 6.57
N THR A 287 -7.93 -20.30 5.39
CA THR A 287 -8.77 -19.81 4.27
C THR A 287 -8.76 -20.74 3.06
N SER A 288 -7.84 -21.69 3.01
CA SER A 288 -7.55 -22.54 1.85
C SER A 288 -7.06 -21.77 0.61
N ALA A 289 -6.74 -20.49 0.74
CA ALA A 289 -6.11 -19.73 -0.33
C ALA A 289 -4.67 -20.22 -0.55
N ALA A 290 -4.28 -20.37 -1.82
CA ALA A 290 -2.95 -20.79 -2.22
C ALA A 290 -2.16 -19.59 -2.73
N TYR A 291 -1.08 -19.24 -2.04
CA TYR A 291 -0.22 -18.09 -2.35
C TYR A 291 1.13 -18.56 -2.90
N PRO A 292 1.63 -17.97 -3.99
CA PRO A 292 2.98 -18.24 -4.48
C PRO A 292 4.00 -17.48 -3.62
N VAL A 293 4.26 -17.97 -2.42
CA VAL A 293 5.08 -17.29 -1.41
C VAL A 293 6.55 -17.19 -1.75
N GLN A 294 7.03 -17.99 -2.71
CA GLN A 294 8.36 -17.88 -3.29
C GLN A 294 8.24 -17.59 -4.79
N LEU A 295 8.81 -16.47 -5.22
CA LEU A 295 8.72 -15.96 -6.58
C LEU A 295 10.11 -15.71 -7.16
N ALA A 296 10.24 -15.92 -8.47
CA ALA A 296 11.28 -15.30 -9.28
C ALA A 296 10.69 -14.13 -10.07
N ILE A 297 11.29 -12.96 -9.96
CA ILE A 297 10.91 -11.77 -10.72
C ILE A 297 12.06 -11.46 -11.67
N ARG A 298 11.80 -11.41 -12.98
CA ARG A 298 12.76 -10.96 -13.99
C ARG A 298 12.48 -9.49 -14.31
N THR A 299 13.55 -8.68 -14.33
CA THR A 299 13.52 -7.29 -14.83
C THR A 299 14.69 -7.12 -15.81
N GLY A 300 14.39 -7.04 -17.11
CA GLY A 300 15.42 -7.15 -18.16
C GLY A 300 16.18 -8.47 -18.06
N ASP A 301 17.50 -8.40 -17.91
CA ASP A 301 18.40 -9.56 -17.79
C ASP A 301 18.63 -10.00 -16.34
N ILE A 302 18.04 -9.31 -15.35
CA ILE A 302 18.24 -9.61 -13.93
C ILE A 302 17.10 -10.50 -13.44
N VAL A 303 17.45 -11.56 -12.73
CA VAL A 303 16.51 -12.42 -12.02
C VAL A 303 16.65 -12.23 -10.52
N TRP A 304 15.56 -11.82 -9.88
CA TRP A 304 15.43 -11.64 -8.44
C TRP A 304 14.62 -12.82 -7.89
N GLN A 305 15.20 -13.56 -6.95
CA GLN A 305 14.48 -14.62 -6.24
C GLN A 305 14.08 -14.13 -4.86
N LEU A 306 12.79 -14.18 -4.58
CA LEU A 306 12.20 -13.79 -3.31
C LEU A 306 11.85 -15.05 -2.52
N THR A 307 12.42 -15.17 -1.32
CA THR A 307 12.19 -16.31 -0.43
C THR A 307 11.61 -15.79 0.89
N PRO A 308 10.43 -16.28 1.32
CA PRO A 308 9.76 -15.78 2.51
C PRO A 308 10.54 -16.09 3.79
N LEU A 309 10.47 -15.17 4.77
CA LEU A 309 10.99 -15.39 6.12
C LEU A 309 10.31 -16.58 6.80
N GLN A 310 9.01 -16.71 6.57
CA GLN A 310 8.16 -17.85 6.95
C GLN A 310 7.00 -17.95 5.97
N ASP A 311 6.40 -19.12 5.83
CA ASP A 311 5.32 -19.31 4.84
C ASP A 311 4.00 -18.68 5.27
N ASP A 312 3.66 -18.81 6.54
CA ASP A 312 2.41 -18.27 7.07
C ASP A 312 2.56 -16.76 7.38
N GLN A 313 2.38 -15.95 6.34
CA GLN A 313 2.29 -14.49 6.45
C GLN A 313 0.95 -13.98 5.88
N GLU A 314 -0.12 -14.79 6.04
CA GLU A 314 -1.47 -14.40 5.65
C GLU A 314 -2.06 -13.40 6.65
N LEU A 315 -2.58 -12.28 6.14
CA LEU A 315 -3.27 -11.23 6.86
C LEU A 315 -4.78 -11.29 6.55
N ASP A 316 -5.59 -11.52 7.58
CA ASP A 316 -7.05 -11.50 7.48
C ASP A 316 -7.60 -10.14 7.86
N SER A 317 -7.91 -9.32 6.87
CA SER A 317 -8.47 -7.97 7.04
C SER A 317 -9.97 -7.90 6.77
N ARG A 318 -10.69 -9.03 6.84
CA ARG A 318 -12.13 -9.08 6.55
C ARG A 318 -12.98 -8.18 7.45
N ALA A 319 -12.53 -7.92 8.67
CA ALA A 319 -13.24 -7.04 9.59
C ALA A 319 -13.15 -5.55 9.24
N SER A 320 -12.15 -5.14 8.45
CA SER A 320 -11.94 -3.75 8.03
C SER A 320 -12.16 -3.52 6.54
N THR A 321 -11.48 -4.27 5.68
CA THR A 321 -11.53 -4.10 4.21
C THR A 321 -12.29 -5.21 3.50
N GLY A 322 -12.72 -6.26 4.20
CA GLY A 322 -13.39 -7.42 3.61
C GLY A 322 -12.46 -8.34 2.81
N SER A 323 -11.14 -8.17 2.92
CA SER A 323 -10.12 -8.88 2.15
C SER A 323 -9.26 -9.81 3.00
N VAL A 324 -8.63 -10.78 2.35
CA VAL A 324 -7.54 -11.58 2.91
C VAL A 324 -6.42 -11.55 1.87
N TYR A 325 -5.21 -11.33 2.31
CA TYR A 325 -4.03 -11.28 1.44
C TYR A 325 -2.80 -11.82 2.18
N TRP A 326 -1.78 -12.17 1.43
CA TRP A 326 -0.51 -12.57 2.00
C TRP A 326 0.45 -11.38 1.95
N GLU A 327 1.12 -11.11 3.06
CA GLU A 327 1.97 -9.95 3.22
C GLU A 327 3.19 -10.31 4.08
N GLY A 328 4.34 -10.40 3.45
CA GLY A 328 5.46 -11.01 4.14
C GLY A 328 6.84 -10.47 3.83
N ALA A 329 7.68 -10.53 4.87
CA ALA A 329 9.10 -10.31 4.77
C ALA A 329 9.76 -11.40 3.92
N VAL A 330 10.60 -10.98 2.95
CA VAL A 330 11.33 -11.87 2.05
C VAL A 330 12.82 -11.54 2.00
N THR A 331 13.67 -12.54 1.92
CA THR A 331 15.07 -12.38 1.49
C THR A 331 15.12 -12.38 -0.03
N VAL A 332 16.09 -11.66 -0.60
CA VAL A 332 16.22 -11.52 -2.04
C VAL A 332 17.60 -11.92 -2.49
N SER A 333 17.67 -12.74 -3.55
CA SER A 333 18.90 -12.98 -4.29
C SER A 333 18.83 -12.38 -5.69
N ARG A 334 19.98 -11.96 -6.22
CA ARG A 334 20.17 -11.44 -7.59
C ARG A 334 20.99 -12.43 -8.37
N ASN A 335 20.40 -13.03 -9.42
CA ASN A 335 21.07 -14.06 -10.22
C ASN A 335 21.71 -15.16 -9.35
N GLY A 336 20.98 -15.60 -8.30
CA GLY A 336 21.41 -16.65 -7.38
C GLY A 336 22.36 -16.24 -6.24
N GLN A 337 22.79 -14.96 -6.17
CA GLN A 337 23.63 -14.45 -5.09
C GLN A 337 22.78 -13.63 -4.10
N PRO A 338 22.96 -13.75 -2.76
CA PRO A 338 22.29 -12.89 -1.80
C PRO A 338 22.46 -11.42 -2.18
N ALA A 339 21.37 -10.64 -2.10
CA ALA A 339 21.38 -9.27 -2.60
C ALA A 339 20.63 -8.27 -1.70
N GLY A 340 19.77 -8.75 -0.79
CA GLY A 340 19.04 -7.84 0.09
C GLY A 340 17.81 -8.44 0.71
N ARG A 341 16.92 -7.57 1.18
CA ARG A 341 15.68 -7.91 1.89
C ARG A 341 14.55 -7.03 1.41
N GLY A 342 13.35 -7.58 1.38
CA GLY A 342 12.17 -6.86 0.93
C GLY A 342 10.91 -7.34 1.61
N TYR A 343 9.81 -6.87 1.05
CA TYR A 343 8.46 -7.30 1.37
C TYR A 343 7.75 -7.71 0.08
N LEU A 344 6.91 -8.74 0.18
CA LEU A 344 6.09 -9.24 -0.92
C LEU A 344 4.63 -9.19 -0.47
N GLU A 345 3.77 -8.61 -1.30
CA GLU A 345 2.32 -8.55 -1.09
C GLU A 345 1.62 -9.30 -2.23
N LEU A 346 0.68 -10.18 -1.86
CA LEU A 346 -0.08 -11.04 -2.77
C LEU A 346 -1.56 -10.89 -2.47
N THR A 347 -2.28 -10.13 -3.30
CA THR A 347 -3.71 -9.87 -3.12
C THR A 347 -4.57 -10.67 -4.10
N GLY A 348 -5.85 -10.85 -3.80
CA GLY A 348 -6.80 -11.44 -4.74
C GLY A 348 -6.71 -12.97 -4.90
N TYR A 349 -5.99 -13.67 -4.03
CA TYR A 349 -5.84 -15.13 -4.12
C TYR A 349 -6.99 -15.90 -3.49
N LEU A 350 -7.69 -15.33 -2.51
CA LEU A 350 -8.91 -15.93 -1.96
C LEU A 350 -10.15 -15.54 -2.80
N LYS A 351 -10.28 -14.26 -3.10
CA LYS A 351 -11.32 -13.68 -3.97
C LYS A 351 -10.83 -12.37 -4.58
N ALA A 352 -11.48 -11.93 -5.67
CA ALA A 352 -11.12 -10.67 -6.31
C ALA A 352 -11.10 -9.49 -5.33
N LEU A 353 -10.05 -8.68 -5.41
CA LEU A 353 -9.89 -7.48 -4.60
C LEU A 353 -10.90 -6.42 -5.06
N LYS A 354 -11.50 -5.72 -4.09
CA LYS A 354 -12.37 -4.56 -4.32
C LYS A 354 -11.79 -3.38 -3.54
N LEU A 355 -11.58 -2.25 -4.23
CA LEU A 355 -11.09 -0.99 -3.66
C LEU A 355 -12.18 0.08 -3.60
#